data_a6dcdd0c89f565db52da55852c8fcf6c
#
_entry.id   a6dcdd0c89f565db52da55852c8fcf6c
#
_cell.length_a   1.000
_cell.length_b   1.000
_cell.length_c   1.000
_cell.angle_alpha   90.00
_cell.angle_beta   90.00
_cell.angle_gamma   90.00
#
_symmetry.space_group_name_H-M   'P 1'
#
loop_
_entity.id
_entity.type
_entity.pdbx_description
1 polymer ?
#
loop_
_entity_poly.entity_id
_entity_poly.type
_entity_poly.pdbx_seq_one_letter_code
_entity_poly.pdbx_strand_id
1 'polypeptide(L)'
;AILGIGATGFSVAKFFEKQNIPFVFADTRSKPPLLEEAKQKYPKARFVLERFDECFFESIEKMVVSPGIPPDNPILEVAREKGIKLIGDVTIFFEHARAPIIAITGSNGKSTVTSLIGEMAKESGKKVGIGGNLGPPMLDLLDKKTELYVIELSSFQLELAEDCQGAVSAILNLSPD
;
A
#
# COMPACT_ATOMS: atom_id res chain seq x y z
N ALA A 1 -10.55 -3.00 -7.47
CA ALA A 1 -9.81 -1.94 -8.20
C ALA A 1 -8.54 -1.54 -7.46
N ILE A 2 -7.59 -0.95 -8.16
CA ILE A 2 -6.38 -0.30 -7.61
C ILE A 2 -6.53 1.19 -7.91
N LEU A 3 -6.74 2.01 -6.88
CA LEU A 3 -6.90 3.45 -7.00
C LEU A 3 -5.57 4.17 -6.73
N GLY A 4 -5.04 4.84 -7.74
CA GLY A 4 -3.77 5.52 -7.77
C GLY A 4 -2.69 4.74 -8.53
N ILE A 5 -2.29 5.25 -9.71
CA ILE A 5 -1.25 4.66 -10.57
C ILE A 5 0.09 5.34 -10.27
N GLY A 6 0.60 5.07 -9.08
CA GLY A 6 1.91 5.44 -8.57
C GLY A 6 2.68 4.21 -8.11
N ALA A 7 3.77 4.40 -7.37
CA ALA A 7 4.62 3.31 -6.88
C ALA A 7 3.86 2.25 -6.08
N THR A 8 2.99 2.68 -5.15
CA THR A 8 2.15 1.78 -4.36
C THR A 8 1.17 0.99 -5.23
N GLY A 9 0.41 1.67 -6.10
CA GLY A 9 -0.55 0.99 -6.98
C GLY A 9 0.12 0.01 -7.94
N PHE A 10 1.33 0.33 -8.39
CA PHE A 10 2.12 -0.57 -9.24
C PHE A 10 2.62 -1.81 -8.46
N SER A 11 3.00 -1.64 -7.21
CA SER A 11 3.36 -2.74 -6.30
C SER A 11 2.17 -3.64 -6.01
N VAL A 12 0.98 -3.07 -5.76
CA VAL A 12 -0.29 -3.82 -5.61
C VAL A 12 -0.59 -4.63 -6.88
N ALA A 13 -0.44 -4.04 -8.06
CA ALA A 13 -0.67 -4.73 -9.33
C ALA A 13 0.27 -5.92 -9.53
N LYS A 14 1.56 -5.76 -9.20
CA LYS A 14 2.54 -6.88 -9.22
C LYS A 14 2.14 -8.00 -8.26
N PHE A 15 1.67 -7.63 -7.08
CA PHE A 15 1.20 -8.60 -6.08
C PHE A 15 -0.03 -9.34 -6.59
N PHE A 16 -1.04 -8.64 -7.12
CA PHE A 16 -2.26 -9.25 -7.66
C PHE A 16 -1.96 -10.16 -8.86
N GLU A 17 -1.05 -9.77 -9.75
CA GLU A 17 -0.59 -10.62 -10.84
C GLU A 17 0.02 -11.95 -10.34
N LYS A 18 0.90 -11.89 -9.33
CA LYS A 18 1.49 -13.10 -8.71
C LYS A 18 0.46 -14.02 -8.05
N GLN A 19 -0.64 -13.45 -7.57
CA GLN A 19 -1.73 -14.18 -6.93
C GLN A 19 -2.85 -14.58 -7.90
N ASN A 20 -2.75 -14.23 -9.18
CA ASN A 20 -3.80 -14.39 -10.19
C ASN A 20 -5.12 -13.70 -9.81
N ILE A 21 -5.06 -12.58 -9.12
CA ILE A 21 -6.22 -11.75 -8.74
C ILE A 21 -6.51 -10.77 -9.88
N PRO A 22 -7.71 -10.78 -10.48
CA PRO A 22 -8.07 -9.81 -11.50
C PRO A 22 -8.17 -8.40 -10.90
N PHE A 23 -7.74 -7.39 -11.65
CA PHE A 23 -7.79 -6.02 -11.21
C PHE A 23 -8.02 -5.03 -12.36
N VAL A 24 -8.49 -3.85 -11.99
CA VAL A 24 -8.60 -2.67 -12.85
C VAL A 24 -7.78 -1.54 -12.23
N PHE A 25 -7.05 -0.81 -13.05
CA PHE A 25 -6.40 0.43 -12.62
C PHE A 25 -7.39 1.60 -12.66
N ALA A 26 -7.38 2.41 -11.62
CA ALA A 26 -8.15 3.62 -11.50
C ALA A 26 -7.28 4.78 -11.02
N ASP A 27 -7.48 5.98 -11.56
CA ASP A 27 -6.79 7.20 -11.08
C ASP A 27 -7.66 8.43 -11.35
N THR A 28 -7.68 9.36 -10.39
CA THR A 28 -8.44 10.62 -10.51
C THR A 28 -7.79 11.61 -11.47
N ARG A 29 -6.56 11.35 -11.89
CA ARG A 29 -5.79 12.17 -12.86
C ARG A 29 -5.86 11.56 -14.25
N SER A 30 -5.79 12.40 -15.26
CA SER A 30 -5.67 11.96 -16.67
C SER A 30 -4.31 11.34 -17.01
N LYS A 31 -3.26 11.79 -16.34
CA LYS A 31 -1.87 11.37 -16.57
C LYS A 31 -1.16 11.06 -15.24
N PRO A 32 -1.49 9.96 -14.59
CA PRO A 32 -0.78 9.55 -13.38
C PRO A 32 0.68 9.15 -13.70
N PRO A 33 1.61 9.23 -12.72
CA PRO A 33 3.05 9.14 -12.96
C PRO A 33 3.53 7.87 -13.67
N LEU A 34 2.92 6.71 -13.37
CA LEU A 34 3.33 5.42 -13.93
C LEU A 34 2.34 4.86 -14.96
N LEU A 35 1.49 5.72 -15.58
CA LEU A 35 0.45 5.25 -16.51
C LEU A 35 1.03 4.48 -17.71
N GLU A 36 2.03 5.03 -18.38
CA GLU A 36 2.60 4.42 -19.59
C GLU A 36 3.35 3.12 -19.26
N GLU A 37 4.06 3.09 -18.13
CA GLU A 37 4.71 1.87 -17.67
C GLU A 37 3.67 0.79 -17.32
N ALA A 38 2.57 1.18 -16.65
CA ALA A 38 1.48 0.26 -16.33
C ALA A 38 0.80 -0.30 -17.59
N LYS A 39 0.55 0.52 -18.61
CA LYS A 39 -0.01 0.07 -19.90
C LYS A 39 0.91 -0.89 -20.63
N GLN A 40 2.23 -0.60 -20.63
CA GLN A 40 3.21 -1.48 -21.26
C GLN A 40 3.27 -2.84 -20.57
N LYS A 41 3.29 -2.84 -19.23
CA LYS A 41 3.41 -4.07 -18.46
C LYS A 41 2.10 -4.87 -18.39
N TYR A 42 0.97 -4.18 -18.33
CA TYR A 42 -0.36 -4.77 -18.20
C TYR A 42 -1.28 -4.41 -19.37
N PRO A 43 -0.94 -4.78 -20.62
CA PRO A 43 -1.66 -4.34 -21.83
C PRO A 43 -3.11 -4.83 -21.89
N LYS A 44 -3.45 -5.86 -21.11
CA LYS A 44 -4.82 -6.40 -21.02
C LYS A 44 -5.62 -5.84 -19.84
N ALA A 45 -5.00 -5.06 -18.95
CA ALA A 45 -5.70 -4.46 -17.84
C ALA A 45 -6.62 -3.32 -18.31
N ARG A 46 -7.77 -3.17 -17.65
CA ARG A 46 -8.65 -2.01 -17.84
C ARG A 46 -8.07 -0.83 -17.06
N PHE A 47 -8.09 0.36 -17.68
CA PHE A 47 -7.71 1.63 -17.07
C PHE A 47 -8.89 2.58 -17.07
N VAL A 48 -9.25 3.11 -15.90
CA VAL A 48 -10.33 4.09 -15.72
C VAL A 48 -9.70 5.35 -15.11
N LEU A 49 -9.72 6.45 -15.86
CA LEU A 49 -9.05 7.69 -15.50
C LEU A 49 -10.05 8.84 -15.43
N GLU A 50 -9.84 9.79 -14.51
CA GLU A 50 -10.58 11.03 -14.30
C GLU A 50 -12.06 10.84 -13.91
N ARG A 51 -12.80 10.02 -14.64
CA ARG A 51 -14.25 9.84 -14.46
C ARG A 51 -14.57 8.39 -14.17
N PHE A 52 -15.44 8.21 -13.20
CA PHE A 52 -15.90 6.91 -12.73
C PHE A 52 -17.42 6.82 -12.91
N ASP A 53 -17.83 5.97 -13.80
CA ASP A 53 -19.26 5.73 -14.09
C ASP A 53 -19.83 4.63 -13.20
N GLU A 54 -21.15 4.45 -13.28
CA GLU A 54 -21.85 3.42 -12.52
C GLU A 54 -21.30 2.02 -12.80
N CYS A 55 -21.04 1.70 -14.07
CA CYS A 55 -20.50 0.40 -14.48
C CYS A 55 -19.12 0.11 -13.89
N PHE A 56 -18.32 1.14 -13.61
CA PHE A 56 -17.05 0.96 -12.90
C PHE A 56 -17.32 0.46 -11.48
N PHE A 57 -18.18 1.14 -10.73
CA PHE A 57 -18.44 0.78 -9.33
C PHE A 57 -19.15 -0.58 -9.21
N GLU A 58 -20.09 -0.92 -10.09
CA GLU A 58 -20.76 -2.21 -10.11
C GLU A 58 -19.82 -3.39 -10.37
N SER A 59 -18.69 -3.14 -11.01
CA SER A 59 -17.68 -4.16 -11.34
C SER A 59 -16.68 -4.45 -10.24
N ILE A 60 -16.74 -3.74 -9.11
CA ILE A 60 -15.74 -3.82 -8.04
C ILE A 60 -16.37 -4.16 -6.69
N GLU A 61 -15.78 -5.13 -5.98
CA GLU A 61 -16.13 -5.46 -4.60
C GLU A 61 -15.17 -4.80 -3.59
N LYS A 62 -13.93 -4.58 -4.01
CA LYS A 62 -12.86 -4.06 -3.15
C LYS A 62 -12.00 -3.05 -3.92
N MET A 63 -11.63 -1.96 -3.26
CA MET A 63 -10.74 -0.93 -3.80
C MET A 63 -9.53 -0.77 -2.91
N VAL A 64 -8.35 -1.03 -3.48
CA VAL A 64 -7.07 -0.74 -2.82
C VAL A 64 -6.70 0.70 -3.11
N VAL A 65 -6.65 1.52 -2.07
CA VAL A 65 -6.42 2.96 -2.16
C VAL A 65 -4.96 3.28 -1.88
N SER A 66 -4.31 3.96 -2.81
CA SER A 66 -2.93 4.43 -2.60
C SER A 66 -2.89 5.58 -1.57
N PRO A 67 -1.86 5.65 -0.71
CA PRO A 67 -1.74 6.68 0.34
C PRO A 67 -1.73 8.12 -0.18
N GLY A 68 -1.43 8.32 -1.45
CA GLY A 68 -1.48 9.65 -2.09
C GLY A 68 -2.88 10.12 -2.51
N ILE A 69 -3.91 9.33 -2.29
CA ILE A 69 -5.31 9.75 -2.51
C ILE A 69 -5.82 10.34 -1.20
N PRO A 70 -6.24 11.63 -1.18
CA PRO A 70 -6.75 12.27 0.03
C PRO A 70 -7.97 11.53 0.60
N PRO A 71 -8.12 11.41 1.93
CA PRO A 71 -9.23 10.69 2.57
C PRO A 71 -10.62 11.26 2.25
N ASP A 72 -10.69 12.57 1.97
CA ASP A 72 -11.88 13.33 1.59
C ASP A 72 -12.15 13.32 0.07
N ASN A 73 -11.41 12.52 -0.69
CA ASN A 73 -11.63 12.43 -2.13
C ASN A 73 -13.04 11.88 -2.42
N PRO A 74 -13.88 12.58 -3.23
CA PRO A 74 -15.27 12.20 -3.48
C PRO A 74 -15.48 10.76 -3.97
N ILE A 75 -14.51 10.19 -4.69
CA ILE A 75 -14.60 8.80 -5.17
C ILE A 75 -14.67 7.81 -4.01
N LEU A 76 -14.01 8.10 -2.87
CA LEU A 76 -14.00 7.21 -1.70
C LEU A 76 -15.36 7.23 -1.00
N GLU A 77 -16.04 8.38 -0.97
CA GLU A 77 -17.39 8.51 -0.44
C GLU A 77 -18.39 7.70 -1.28
N VAL A 78 -18.39 7.90 -2.59
CA VAL A 78 -19.23 7.12 -3.53
C VAL A 78 -18.97 5.62 -3.40
N ALA A 79 -17.71 5.21 -3.28
CA ALA A 79 -17.36 3.80 -3.11
C ALA A 79 -17.93 3.23 -1.79
N ARG A 80 -17.85 3.99 -0.68
CA ARG A 80 -18.46 3.58 0.60
C ARG A 80 -19.98 3.47 0.53
N GLU A 81 -20.64 4.45 -0.08
CA GLU A 81 -22.11 4.43 -0.27
C GLU A 81 -22.58 3.20 -1.07
N LYS A 82 -21.76 2.74 -2.01
CA LYS A 82 -22.02 1.53 -2.80
C LYS A 82 -21.57 0.23 -2.11
N GLY A 83 -21.11 0.30 -0.87
CA GLY A 83 -20.68 -0.88 -0.12
C GLY A 83 -19.35 -1.47 -0.57
N ILE A 84 -18.56 -0.75 -1.37
CA ILE A 84 -17.22 -1.20 -1.81
C ILE A 84 -16.25 -1.10 -0.63
N LYS A 85 -15.59 -2.22 -0.32
CA LYS A 85 -14.59 -2.24 0.75
C LYS A 85 -13.34 -1.47 0.34
N LEU A 86 -12.98 -0.42 1.09
CA LEU A 86 -11.74 0.33 0.90
C LEU A 86 -10.65 -0.24 1.81
N ILE A 87 -9.49 -0.54 1.25
CA ILE A 87 -8.32 -1.03 2.00
C ILE A 87 -7.04 -0.35 1.52
N GLY A 88 -6.02 -0.30 2.38
CA GLY A 88 -4.66 0.10 2.01
C GLY A 88 -3.80 -1.10 1.58
N ASP A 89 -2.63 -0.80 0.98
CA ASP A 89 -1.58 -1.78 0.74
C ASP A 89 -1.07 -2.40 2.05
N VAL A 90 -1.15 -1.65 3.14
CA VAL A 90 -0.80 -2.09 4.50
C VAL A 90 -1.63 -3.29 4.94
N THR A 91 -2.95 -3.28 4.74
CA THR A 91 -3.84 -4.40 5.08
C THR A 91 -3.40 -5.67 4.34
N ILE A 92 -3.19 -5.55 3.01
CA ILE A 92 -2.74 -6.68 2.18
C ILE A 92 -1.38 -7.21 2.66
N PHE A 93 -0.46 -6.30 3.01
CA PHE A 93 0.87 -6.70 3.49
C PHE A 93 0.78 -7.49 4.79
N PHE A 94 0.03 -6.99 5.78
CA PHE A 94 -0.12 -7.68 7.07
C PHE A 94 -0.81 -9.04 6.94
N GLU A 95 -1.77 -9.19 6.05
CA GLU A 95 -2.43 -10.48 5.75
C GLU A 95 -1.46 -11.52 5.15
N HIS A 96 -0.42 -11.07 4.43
CA HIS A 96 0.45 -11.98 3.66
C HIS A 96 1.88 -12.09 4.18
N ALA A 97 2.29 -11.21 5.09
CA ALA A 97 3.60 -11.29 5.74
C ALA A 97 3.67 -12.52 6.66
N ARG A 98 4.67 -13.38 6.44
CA ARG A 98 4.86 -14.62 7.20
C ARG A 98 5.89 -14.50 8.32
N ALA A 99 6.68 -13.45 8.32
CA ALA A 99 7.67 -13.15 9.34
C ALA A 99 7.14 -12.04 10.27
N PRO A 100 7.67 -11.94 11.50
CA PRO A 100 7.33 -10.85 12.41
C PRO A 100 7.52 -9.48 11.78
N ILE A 101 6.64 -8.54 12.15
CA ILE A 101 6.66 -7.17 11.65
C ILE A 101 6.93 -6.21 12.79
N ILE A 102 7.92 -5.33 12.64
CA ILE A 102 8.12 -4.15 13.45
C ILE A 102 7.56 -2.97 12.66
N ALA A 103 6.44 -2.40 13.13
CA ALA A 103 5.77 -1.27 12.51
C ALA A 103 6.14 0.04 13.21
N ILE A 104 6.57 1.05 12.45
CA ILE A 104 7.05 2.32 12.99
C ILE A 104 6.28 3.46 12.35
N THR A 105 5.70 4.30 13.18
CA THR A 105 5.03 5.53 12.77
C THR A 105 5.38 6.70 13.70
N GLY A 106 4.88 7.89 13.41
CA GLY A 106 5.07 9.13 14.17
C GLY A 106 5.23 10.33 13.24
N SER A 107 5.21 11.54 13.77
CA SER A 107 5.40 12.76 12.97
C SER A 107 6.84 12.86 12.46
N ASN A 108 7.84 12.65 13.31
CA ASN A 108 9.26 12.81 12.98
C ASN A 108 10.09 11.59 13.39
N GLY A 109 11.24 11.38 12.69
CA GLY A 109 12.22 10.35 13.03
C GLY A 109 11.90 8.94 12.53
N LYS A 110 10.76 8.72 11.89
CA LYS A 110 10.35 7.41 11.35
C LYS A 110 11.45 6.74 10.53
N SER A 111 11.92 7.41 9.50
CA SER A 111 12.91 6.85 8.56
C SER A 111 14.24 6.51 9.23
N THR A 112 14.69 7.36 10.16
CA THR A 112 15.91 7.12 10.92
C THR A 112 15.80 5.87 11.80
N VAL A 113 14.69 5.76 12.55
CA VAL A 113 14.46 4.61 13.45
C VAL A 113 14.24 3.33 12.65
N THR A 114 13.46 3.39 11.56
CA THR A 114 13.25 2.25 10.66
C THR A 114 14.55 1.73 10.08
N SER A 115 15.41 2.64 9.57
CA SER A 115 16.72 2.27 9.02
C SER A 115 17.62 1.69 10.10
N LEU A 116 17.68 2.31 11.27
CA LEU A 116 18.53 1.85 12.37
C LEU A 116 18.15 0.44 12.84
N ILE A 117 16.86 0.20 13.11
CA ILE A 117 16.39 -1.13 13.52
C ILE A 117 16.64 -2.16 12.42
N GLY A 118 16.41 -1.77 11.15
CA GLY A 118 16.69 -2.63 10.02
C GLY A 118 18.16 -3.05 9.91
N GLU A 119 19.08 -2.10 10.06
CA GLU A 119 20.53 -2.39 10.05
C GLU A 119 20.96 -3.24 11.26
N MET A 120 20.48 -2.94 12.46
CA MET A 120 20.74 -3.76 13.65
C MET A 120 20.28 -5.22 13.46
N ALA A 121 19.12 -5.41 12.83
CA ALA A 121 18.61 -6.74 12.55
C ALA A 121 19.42 -7.47 11.47
N LYS A 122 19.89 -6.78 10.44
CA LYS A 122 20.82 -7.36 9.44
C LYS A 122 22.15 -7.77 10.06
N GLU A 123 22.74 -6.91 10.91
CA GLU A 123 23.98 -7.22 11.62
C GLU A 123 23.85 -8.46 12.54
N SER A 124 22.65 -8.74 13.03
CA SER A 124 22.36 -9.99 13.76
C SER A 124 22.26 -11.23 12.87
N GLY A 125 22.50 -11.10 11.56
CA GLY A 125 22.49 -12.18 10.57
C GLY A 125 21.11 -12.50 9.98
N LYS A 126 20.08 -11.71 10.27
CA LYS A 126 18.70 -11.93 9.74
C LYS A 126 18.53 -11.41 8.32
N LYS A 127 17.66 -12.10 7.57
CA LYS A 127 17.13 -11.56 6.31
C LYS A 127 15.99 -10.61 6.61
N VAL A 128 16.23 -9.31 6.43
CA VAL A 128 15.31 -8.24 6.80
C VAL A 128 14.72 -7.56 5.57
N GLY A 129 13.40 -7.44 5.52
CA GLY A 129 12.69 -6.57 4.59
C GLY A 129 12.47 -5.20 5.24
N ILE A 130 13.02 -4.13 4.65
CA ILE A 130 12.90 -2.75 5.13
C ILE A 130 12.21 -1.92 4.07
N GLY A 131 11.14 -1.22 4.41
CA GLY A 131 10.42 -0.36 3.46
C GLY A 131 9.09 0.15 3.99
N GLY A 132 8.13 0.35 3.09
CA GLY A 132 6.83 0.92 3.38
C GLY A 132 6.71 2.35 2.87
N ASN A 133 6.49 3.33 3.73
CA ASN A 133 6.54 4.75 3.36
C ASN A 133 7.96 5.21 3.01
N LEU A 134 8.97 4.57 3.57
CA LEU A 134 10.37 4.71 3.21
C LEU A 134 10.79 3.59 2.24
N GLY A 135 11.56 3.94 1.20
CA GLY A 135 12.19 2.96 0.31
C GLY A 135 11.20 2.21 -0.59
N PRO A 136 11.36 0.88 -0.77
CA PRO A 136 10.45 0.12 -1.62
C PRO A 136 9.06 -0.01 -1.00
N PRO A 137 7.98 -0.03 -1.82
CA PRO A 137 6.64 -0.34 -1.36
C PRO A 137 6.60 -1.67 -0.61
N MET A 138 5.81 -1.75 0.47
CA MET A 138 5.86 -2.89 1.39
C MET A 138 5.51 -4.23 0.72
N LEU A 139 4.60 -4.27 -0.25
CA LEU A 139 4.25 -5.51 -0.95
C LEU A 139 5.40 -6.06 -1.81
N ASP A 140 6.32 -5.20 -2.27
CA ASP A 140 7.52 -5.63 -3.00
C ASP A 140 8.54 -6.33 -2.07
N LEU A 141 8.40 -6.19 -0.75
CA LEU A 141 9.24 -6.84 0.27
C LEU A 141 8.80 -8.27 0.57
N LEU A 142 7.58 -8.67 0.18
CA LEU A 142 7.05 -10.00 0.50
C LEU A 142 7.89 -11.10 -0.13
N ASP A 143 8.68 -11.77 0.69
CA ASP A 143 9.52 -12.93 0.32
C ASP A 143 9.42 -14.03 1.39
N LYS A 144 9.37 -15.29 0.95
CA LYS A 144 9.31 -16.46 1.84
C LYS A 144 10.58 -16.64 2.68
N LYS A 145 11.67 -16.00 2.29
CA LYS A 145 12.98 -16.08 2.97
C LYS A 145 13.18 -14.95 3.97
N THR A 146 12.31 -13.94 4.00
CA THR A 146 12.38 -12.84 4.95
C THR A 146 12.07 -13.36 6.34
N GLU A 147 12.90 -13.00 7.33
CA GLU A 147 12.80 -13.44 8.73
C GLU A 147 12.29 -12.33 9.65
N LEU A 148 12.32 -11.08 9.18
CA LEU A 148 11.83 -9.91 9.90
C LEU A 148 11.47 -8.81 8.90
N TYR A 149 10.36 -8.15 9.12
CA TYR A 149 10.00 -6.91 8.41
C TYR A 149 10.13 -5.72 9.36
N VAL A 150 10.73 -4.64 8.87
CA VAL A 150 10.78 -3.34 9.55
C VAL A 150 10.12 -2.32 8.63
N ILE A 151 8.90 -1.92 8.98
CA ILE A 151 8.00 -1.18 8.09
C ILE A 151 7.72 0.20 8.65
N GLU A 152 8.04 1.22 7.85
CA GLU A 152 7.62 2.59 8.10
C GLU A 152 6.19 2.78 7.59
N LEU A 153 5.31 3.33 8.44
CA LEU A 153 3.94 3.64 8.12
C LEU A 153 3.67 5.15 8.25
N SER A 154 3.03 5.72 7.24
CA SER A 154 2.48 7.08 7.31
C SER A 154 1.11 7.09 7.97
N SER A 155 0.63 8.28 8.42
CA SER A 155 -0.74 8.47 8.91
C SER A 155 -1.77 8.06 7.87
N PHE A 156 -1.58 8.42 6.60
CA PHE A 156 -2.48 8.05 5.51
C PHE A 156 -2.58 6.54 5.26
N GLN A 157 -1.48 5.82 5.46
CA GLN A 157 -1.50 4.35 5.37
C GLN A 157 -2.27 3.74 6.56
N LEU A 158 -2.12 4.32 7.75
CA LEU A 158 -2.82 3.85 8.96
C LEU A 158 -4.33 4.08 8.92
N GLU A 159 -4.83 5.11 8.24
CA GLU A 159 -6.26 5.36 8.06
C GLU A 159 -6.99 4.22 7.32
N LEU A 160 -6.29 3.50 6.45
CA LEU A 160 -6.81 2.39 5.67
C LEU A 160 -6.32 1.03 6.17
N ALA A 161 -5.69 1.02 7.36
CA ALA A 161 -5.19 -0.19 7.98
C ALA A 161 -6.32 -0.89 8.76
N GLU A 162 -6.66 -2.11 8.37
CA GLU A 162 -7.58 -2.97 9.11
C GLU A 162 -6.80 -4.14 9.70
N ASP A 163 -7.06 -4.46 10.96
CA ASP A 163 -6.51 -5.64 11.67
C ASP A 163 -4.99 -5.84 11.55
N CYS A 164 -4.24 -4.73 11.47
CA CYS A 164 -2.79 -4.74 11.30
C CYS A 164 -2.08 -4.94 12.64
N GLN A 165 -1.79 -6.19 13.00
CA GLN A 165 -1.07 -6.55 14.23
C GLN A 165 0.39 -6.86 13.93
N GLY A 166 1.28 -5.92 14.26
CA GLY A 166 2.72 -6.16 14.26
C GLY A 166 3.17 -6.93 15.51
N ALA A 167 4.30 -7.63 15.44
CA ALA A 167 4.95 -8.20 16.61
C ALA A 167 5.40 -7.08 17.57
N VAL A 168 5.79 -5.93 17.01
CA VAL A 168 6.09 -4.69 17.74
C VAL A 168 5.51 -3.53 16.92
N SER A 169 4.86 -2.59 17.60
CA SER A 169 4.39 -1.33 17.01
C SER A 169 4.89 -0.16 17.83
N ALA A 170 5.51 0.82 17.19
CA ALA A 170 6.07 2.01 17.84
C ALA A 170 5.50 3.29 17.22
N ILE A 171 4.99 4.17 18.08
CA ILE A 171 4.64 5.56 17.75
C ILE A 171 5.74 6.42 18.38
N LEU A 172 6.58 7.03 17.57
CA LEU A 172 7.77 7.74 18.06
C LEU A 172 7.40 9.07 18.73
N ASN A 173 6.51 9.82 18.09
CA ASN A 173 6.03 11.11 18.57
C ASN A 173 4.79 11.51 17.81
N LEU A 174 4.01 12.44 18.39
CA LEU A 174 2.84 13.05 17.77
C LEU A 174 3.02 14.57 17.85
N SER A 175 2.92 15.25 16.72
CA SER A 175 2.90 16.70 16.61
C SER A 175 1.61 17.12 15.89
N PRO A 176 1.01 18.25 16.22
CA PRO A 176 -0.02 18.85 15.38
C PRO A 176 0.56 19.15 13.99
N ASP A 177 -0.20 18.90 12.95
CA ASP A 177 0.11 19.28 11.55
C ASP A 177 -0.23 20.76 11.33
#